data_ab4f63e122775e5189d7ce2e31958384
#
_entry.id   ab4f63e122775e5189d7ce2e31958384
#
_cell.length_a   1.000
_cell.length_b   1.000
_cell.length_c   1.000
_cell.angle_alpha   90.00
_cell.angle_beta   90.00
_cell.angle_gamma   90.00
#
_symmetry.space_group_name_H-M   'P 1'
#
loop_
_entity.id
_entity.type
_entity.pdbx_description
1 polymer ?
#
loop_
_entity_poly.entity_id
_entity_poly.type
_entity_poly.pdbx_seq_one_letter_code
_entity_poly.pdbx_strand_id
1 'polypeptide(L)'
;RKAFAKANKDQGAKPAHFSANSDGACPVCGGTGVIETQLGFMETVESRCVACEGRRFKDEVLAYRFAGFSIADVLDMSVEAALAFFSQGEARLPSAARILSRLKDVGLGYLHLGQALTTLSGGERQRLKLAVHLSQEGRIIVLDEPTVGLHPADIEAMLALLDHLVDCGRSVVVIEHHQAVMAHADWIIDLGPGAGHDGGRVVFTGTPAQMAAERSTLTGKYLAQYVEEVNDDAPE
;
A
#
# COMPACT_ATOMS: atom_id res chain seq x y z
N ARG A 1 1.69 -14.47 -14.84
CA ARG A 1 2.70 -15.20 -15.63
C ARG A 1 2.24 -16.63 -15.95
N LYS A 2 1.98 -17.49 -14.95
CA LYS A 2 1.55 -18.90 -15.17
C LYS A 2 0.26 -18.99 -15.98
N ALA A 3 -0.72 -18.12 -15.77
CA ALA A 3 -1.98 -18.09 -16.51
C ALA A 3 -1.76 -17.79 -18.00
N PHE A 4 -0.95 -16.77 -18.32
CA PHE A 4 -0.57 -16.45 -19.70
C PHE A 4 0.16 -17.61 -20.40
N ALA A 5 1.14 -18.21 -19.71
CA ALA A 5 1.86 -19.36 -20.26
C ALA A 5 0.94 -20.55 -20.53
N LYS A 6 -0.02 -20.81 -19.62
CA LYS A 6 -1.00 -21.90 -19.79
C LYS A 6 -1.94 -21.63 -20.97
N ALA A 7 -2.44 -20.40 -21.12
CA ALA A 7 -3.34 -20.00 -22.21
C ALA A 7 -2.69 -20.05 -23.59
N ASN A 8 -1.35 -19.92 -23.67
CA ASN A 8 -0.60 -19.90 -24.93
C ASN A 8 0.40 -21.08 -25.03
N LYS A 9 0.11 -22.20 -24.37
CA LYS A 9 0.99 -23.37 -24.33
C LYS A 9 1.29 -23.92 -25.73
N ASP A 10 0.28 -23.96 -26.59
CA ASP A 10 0.39 -24.49 -27.95
C ASP A 10 1.27 -23.60 -28.86
N GLN A 11 1.48 -22.36 -28.48
CA GLN A 11 2.38 -21.41 -29.12
C GLN A 11 3.79 -21.40 -28.47
N GLY A 12 4.08 -22.34 -27.59
CA GLY A 12 5.39 -22.48 -26.94
C GLY A 12 5.66 -21.44 -25.82
N ALA A 13 4.61 -20.76 -25.32
CA ALA A 13 4.76 -19.78 -24.28
C ALA A 13 5.19 -20.39 -22.93
N LYS A 14 6.22 -19.77 -22.31
CA LYS A 14 6.75 -20.15 -21.00
C LYS A 14 6.50 -19.04 -19.97
N PRO A 15 6.39 -19.37 -18.67
CA PRO A 15 6.21 -18.34 -17.63
C PRO A 15 7.31 -17.26 -17.61
N ALA A 16 8.52 -17.60 -18.02
CA ALA A 16 9.66 -16.67 -18.14
C ALA A 16 9.41 -15.56 -19.18
N HIS A 17 8.70 -15.85 -20.26
CA HIS A 17 8.36 -14.85 -21.28
C HIS A 17 7.54 -13.67 -20.70
N PHE A 18 6.72 -13.93 -19.68
CA PHE A 18 5.85 -12.94 -19.03
C PHE A 18 6.48 -12.31 -17.78
N SER A 19 7.78 -12.24 -17.72
CA SER A 19 8.54 -11.55 -16.67
C SER A 19 9.37 -10.43 -17.28
N ALA A 20 9.17 -9.21 -16.79
CA ALA A 20 9.96 -8.05 -17.23
C ALA A 20 11.46 -8.16 -16.90
N ASN A 21 11.87 -9.15 -16.07
CA ASN A 21 13.26 -9.36 -15.66
C ASN A 21 13.86 -10.65 -16.25
N SER A 22 13.30 -11.17 -17.35
CA SER A 22 13.79 -12.41 -17.97
C SER A 22 13.58 -12.40 -19.48
N ASP A 23 13.50 -13.57 -20.10
CA ASP A 23 13.57 -13.77 -21.56
C ASP A 23 12.57 -12.93 -22.40
N GLY A 24 11.46 -12.56 -21.80
CA GLY A 24 10.44 -11.73 -22.47
C GLY A 24 10.65 -10.24 -22.38
N ALA A 25 11.65 -9.79 -21.63
CA ALA A 25 11.94 -8.37 -21.44
C ALA A 25 12.33 -7.67 -22.75
N CYS A 26 11.93 -6.41 -22.89
CA CYS A 26 12.42 -5.57 -23.99
C CYS A 26 13.95 -5.46 -23.90
N PRO A 27 14.70 -5.79 -24.97
CA PRO A 27 16.15 -5.82 -24.91
C PRO A 27 16.78 -4.42 -24.80
N VAL A 28 16.04 -3.37 -25.14
CA VAL A 28 16.55 -1.99 -25.12
C VAL A 28 16.49 -1.41 -23.72
N CYS A 29 15.35 -1.56 -23.01
CA CYS A 29 15.19 -1.04 -21.65
C CYS A 29 15.34 -2.12 -20.54
N GLY A 30 15.67 -3.36 -20.90
CA GLY A 30 15.78 -4.44 -19.93
C GLY A 30 14.48 -4.75 -19.16
N GLY A 31 13.32 -4.32 -19.69
CA GLY A 31 12.00 -4.53 -19.08
C GLY A 31 11.55 -3.44 -18.10
N THR A 32 12.29 -2.36 -17.94
CA THR A 32 11.89 -1.21 -17.11
C THR A 32 10.76 -0.39 -17.75
N GLY A 33 10.71 -0.34 -19.09
CA GLY A 33 9.80 0.49 -19.87
C GLY A 33 10.30 1.91 -20.07
N VAL A 34 11.37 2.30 -19.37
CA VAL A 34 12.00 3.61 -19.44
C VAL A 34 13.50 3.50 -19.75
N ILE A 35 14.08 4.56 -20.28
CA ILE A 35 15.52 4.73 -20.48
C ILE A 35 15.97 5.82 -19.52
N GLU A 36 16.91 5.51 -18.66
CA GLU A 36 17.56 6.46 -17.77
C GLU A 36 18.75 7.10 -18.47
N THR A 37 18.76 8.42 -18.57
CA THR A 37 19.86 9.20 -19.14
C THR A 37 20.46 10.08 -18.05
N GLN A 38 21.73 9.84 -17.73
CA GLN A 38 22.49 10.70 -16.83
C GLN A 38 23.00 11.93 -17.58
N LEU A 39 22.56 13.10 -17.16
CA LEU A 39 22.99 14.39 -17.74
C LEU A 39 24.13 15.02 -16.91
N GLY A 40 25.26 14.31 -16.79
CA GLY A 40 26.45 14.80 -16.08
C GLY A 40 26.21 14.99 -14.58
N PHE A 41 26.24 16.25 -14.11
CA PHE A 41 26.00 16.61 -12.69
C PHE A 41 24.51 16.82 -12.33
N MET A 42 23.62 16.66 -13.29
CA MET A 42 22.17 16.78 -13.10
C MET A 42 21.55 15.45 -12.69
N GLU A 43 20.31 15.53 -12.16
CA GLU A 43 19.50 14.34 -11.86
C GLU A 43 19.30 13.46 -13.09
N THR A 44 19.17 12.15 -12.88
CA THR A 44 18.85 11.19 -13.93
C THR A 44 17.47 11.50 -14.52
N VAL A 45 17.42 11.68 -15.83
CA VAL A 45 16.16 11.91 -16.55
C VAL A 45 15.66 10.58 -17.12
N GLU A 46 14.44 10.21 -16.73
CA GLU A 46 13.76 9.04 -17.28
C GLU A 46 12.96 9.44 -18.53
N SER A 47 13.12 8.70 -19.61
CA SER A 47 12.35 8.82 -20.84
C SER A 47 11.70 7.49 -21.19
N ARG A 48 10.52 7.55 -21.80
CA ARG A 48 9.81 6.35 -22.25
C ARG A 48 10.66 5.60 -23.27
N CYS A 49 10.82 4.28 -23.11
CA CYS A 49 11.56 3.46 -24.06
C CYS A 49 10.85 3.46 -25.42
N VAL A 50 11.52 3.96 -26.46
CA VAL A 50 10.97 4.04 -27.82
C VAL A 50 10.77 2.67 -28.47
N ALA A 51 11.60 1.67 -28.13
CA ALA A 51 11.54 0.35 -28.72
C ALA A 51 10.30 -0.45 -28.29
N CYS A 52 9.89 -0.36 -27.03
CA CYS A 52 8.70 -1.04 -26.53
C CYS A 52 7.56 -0.08 -26.18
N GLU A 53 7.73 1.22 -26.41
CA GLU A 53 6.75 2.25 -26.06
C GLU A 53 6.27 2.15 -24.61
N GLY A 54 7.19 1.88 -23.67
CA GLY A 54 6.88 1.71 -22.26
C GLY A 54 6.24 0.36 -21.90
N ARG A 55 5.94 -0.53 -22.86
CA ARG A 55 5.25 -1.81 -22.65
C ARG A 55 6.12 -2.90 -22.00
N ARG A 56 7.42 -2.69 -21.85
CA ARG A 56 8.40 -3.51 -21.12
C ARG A 56 8.77 -4.86 -21.74
N PHE A 57 8.01 -5.37 -22.69
CA PHE A 57 8.17 -6.70 -23.26
C PHE A 57 8.53 -6.62 -24.75
N LYS A 58 9.07 -7.71 -25.28
CA LYS A 58 9.26 -7.93 -26.71
C LYS A 58 7.90 -8.02 -27.42
N ASP A 59 7.84 -7.62 -28.68
CA ASP A 59 6.60 -7.68 -29.47
C ASP A 59 6.04 -9.09 -29.61
N GLU A 60 6.90 -10.11 -29.71
CA GLU A 60 6.51 -11.53 -29.72
C GLU A 60 5.74 -11.92 -28.44
N VAL A 61 6.16 -11.39 -27.29
CA VAL A 61 5.50 -11.62 -25.99
C VAL A 61 4.19 -10.86 -25.90
N LEU A 62 4.16 -9.65 -26.45
CA LEU A 62 2.96 -8.83 -26.52
C LEU A 62 1.89 -9.39 -27.47
N ALA A 63 2.26 -10.31 -28.38
CA ALA A 63 1.31 -11.01 -29.24
C ALA A 63 0.49 -12.06 -28.47
N TYR A 64 1.01 -12.65 -27.39
CA TYR A 64 0.26 -13.61 -26.58
C TYR A 64 -0.94 -12.96 -25.87
N ARG A 65 -2.07 -13.68 -25.82
CA ARG A 65 -3.31 -13.21 -25.20
C ARG A 65 -3.77 -14.12 -24.06
N PHE A 66 -4.33 -13.50 -23.04
CA PHE A 66 -5.08 -14.16 -21.98
C PHE A 66 -6.42 -13.44 -21.82
N ALA A 67 -7.52 -14.12 -22.11
CA ALA A 67 -8.85 -13.53 -22.20
C ALA A 67 -8.88 -12.24 -23.03
N GLY A 68 -8.21 -12.22 -24.19
CA GLY A 68 -8.17 -11.09 -25.12
C GLY A 68 -7.11 -10.03 -24.83
N PHE A 69 -6.47 -10.01 -23.66
CA PHE A 69 -5.50 -8.99 -23.23
C PHE A 69 -4.06 -9.49 -23.32
N SER A 70 -3.12 -8.62 -23.69
CA SER A 70 -1.69 -8.86 -23.55
C SER A 70 -1.23 -8.70 -22.10
N ILE A 71 -0.01 -9.14 -21.81
CA ILE A 71 0.57 -8.93 -20.47
C ILE A 71 0.76 -7.45 -20.14
N ALA A 72 1.06 -6.61 -21.13
CA ALA A 72 1.19 -5.16 -20.95
C ALA A 72 -0.16 -4.52 -20.62
N ASP A 73 -1.23 -4.92 -21.32
CA ASP A 73 -2.59 -4.42 -21.05
C ASP A 73 -3.02 -4.75 -19.61
N VAL A 74 -2.71 -5.96 -19.13
CA VAL A 74 -3.02 -6.36 -17.76
C VAL A 74 -2.18 -5.60 -16.74
N LEU A 75 -0.91 -5.31 -17.02
CA LEU A 75 -0.06 -4.50 -16.14
C LEU A 75 -0.47 -3.03 -16.10
N ASP A 76 -1.13 -2.55 -17.14
CA ASP A 76 -1.68 -1.18 -17.21
C ASP A 76 -3.02 -1.04 -16.49
N MET A 77 -3.67 -2.13 -16.12
CA MET A 77 -4.89 -2.08 -15.31
C MET A 77 -4.60 -1.55 -13.92
N SER A 78 -5.54 -0.75 -13.38
CA SER A 78 -5.59 -0.46 -11.96
C SER A 78 -5.88 -1.76 -11.17
N VAL A 79 -5.55 -1.79 -9.89
CA VAL A 79 -5.88 -2.91 -8.98
C VAL A 79 -7.38 -3.21 -9.03
N GLU A 80 -8.22 -2.18 -9.06
CA GLU A 80 -9.68 -2.34 -9.12
C GLU A 80 -10.16 -2.94 -10.45
N ALA A 81 -9.65 -2.45 -11.58
CA ALA A 81 -9.95 -3.00 -12.90
C ALA A 81 -9.46 -4.45 -13.04
N ALA A 82 -8.26 -4.72 -12.54
CA ALA A 82 -7.69 -6.07 -12.54
C ALA A 82 -8.48 -7.02 -11.61
N LEU A 83 -8.98 -6.54 -10.47
CA LEU A 83 -9.85 -7.31 -9.59
C LEU A 83 -11.12 -7.73 -10.32
N ALA A 84 -11.78 -6.82 -11.02
CA ALA A 84 -12.95 -7.12 -11.84
C ALA A 84 -12.63 -8.14 -12.94
N PHE A 85 -11.50 -7.92 -13.66
CA PHE A 85 -11.02 -8.80 -14.72
C PHE A 85 -10.75 -10.24 -14.24
N PHE A 86 -10.07 -10.41 -13.10
CA PHE A 86 -9.72 -11.73 -12.56
C PHE A 86 -10.82 -12.38 -11.72
N SER A 87 -11.94 -11.71 -11.47
CA SER A 87 -13.04 -12.23 -10.66
C SER A 87 -14.03 -13.08 -11.47
N GLN A 88 -14.12 -12.89 -12.79
CA GLN A 88 -15.17 -13.50 -13.62
C GLN A 88 -14.70 -13.89 -15.02
N GLY A 89 -15.55 -14.61 -15.76
CA GLY A 89 -15.32 -14.98 -17.15
C GLY A 89 -14.12 -15.92 -17.36
N GLU A 90 -13.55 -15.85 -18.56
CA GLU A 90 -12.39 -16.66 -18.98
C GLU A 90 -11.10 -16.27 -18.24
N ALA A 91 -11.04 -15.05 -17.74
CA ALA A 91 -9.90 -14.53 -16.98
C ALA A 91 -9.93 -14.94 -15.50
N ARG A 92 -10.98 -15.62 -15.03
CA ARG A 92 -11.18 -15.94 -13.63
C ARG A 92 -9.95 -16.62 -13.00
N LEU A 93 -9.36 -15.95 -12.02
CA LEU A 93 -8.17 -16.41 -11.31
C LEU A 93 -8.29 -16.07 -9.80
N PRO A 94 -8.93 -16.95 -9.00
CA PRO A 94 -9.27 -16.67 -7.60
C PRO A 94 -8.06 -16.25 -6.73
N SER A 95 -6.87 -16.81 -7.02
CA SER A 95 -5.65 -16.44 -6.30
C SER A 95 -5.21 -14.99 -6.58
N ALA A 96 -5.37 -14.49 -7.81
CA ALA A 96 -5.08 -13.10 -8.15
C ALA A 96 -6.16 -12.19 -7.56
N ALA A 97 -7.44 -12.52 -7.74
CA ALA A 97 -8.56 -11.74 -7.21
C ALA A 97 -8.43 -11.54 -5.70
N ARG A 98 -8.04 -12.57 -4.93
CA ARG A 98 -7.83 -12.46 -3.48
C ARG A 98 -6.73 -11.46 -3.11
N ILE A 99 -5.61 -11.43 -3.85
CA ILE A 99 -4.52 -10.47 -3.59
C ILE A 99 -4.98 -9.06 -3.94
N LEU A 100 -5.67 -8.91 -5.08
CA LEU A 100 -6.17 -7.61 -5.55
C LEU A 100 -7.26 -7.05 -4.63
N SER A 101 -8.14 -7.91 -4.08
CA SER A 101 -9.11 -7.49 -3.06
C SER A 101 -8.42 -6.87 -1.86
N ARG A 102 -7.37 -7.51 -1.32
CA ARG A 102 -6.62 -6.95 -0.19
C ARG A 102 -5.96 -5.61 -0.50
N LEU A 103 -5.44 -5.44 -1.72
CA LEU A 103 -4.90 -4.14 -2.15
C LEU A 103 -6.00 -3.07 -2.21
N LYS A 104 -7.19 -3.43 -2.67
CA LYS A 104 -8.35 -2.56 -2.66
C LYS A 104 -8.79 -2.23 -1.23
N ASP A 105 -8.83 -3.23 -0.33
CA ASP A 105 -9.22 -3.08 1.07
C ASP A 105 -8.31 -2.10 1.85
N VAL A 106 -7.04 -1.97 1.45
CA VAL A 106 -6.12 -0.98 2.01
C VAL A 106 -6.10 0.35 1.24
N GLY A 107 -7.10 0.60 0.38
CA GLY A 107 -7.23 1.86 -0.35
C GLY A 107 -6.25 2.03 -1.52
N LEU A 108 -5.65 0.95 -2.03
CA LEU A 108 -4.72 0.96 -3.16
C LEU A 108 -5.38 0.54 -4.49
N GLY A 109 -6.71 0.67 -4.60
CA GLY A 109 -7.49 0.27 -5.78
C GLY A 109 -7.11 0.99 -7.08
N TYR A 110 -6.61 2.21 -6.97
CA TYR A 110 -6.22 3.07 -8.10
C TYR A 110 -4.82 2.77 -8.66
N LEU A 111 -3.94 2.11 -7.91
CA LEU A 111 -2.58 1.81 -8.35
C LEU A 111 -2.59 0.86 -9.55
N HIS A 112 -1.70 1.10 -10.51
CA HIS A 112 -1.51 0.20 -11.65
C HIS A 112 -0.66 -1.01 -11.28
N LEU A 113 -1.00 -2.20 -11.81
CA LEU A 113 -0.26 -3.44 -11.52
C LEU A 113 1.21 -3.37 -11.97
N GLY A 114 1.48 -2.60 -13.02
CA GLY A 114 2.81 -2.38 -13.54
C GLY A 114 3.55 -1.20 -12.91
N GLN A 115 2.98 -0.49 -11.95
CA GLN A 115 3.62 0.67 -11.34
C GLN A 115 4.92 0.28 -10.63
N ALA A 116 5.97 1.08 -10.82
CA ALA A 116 7.25 0.84 -10.15
C ALA A 116 7.14 1.17 -8.65
N LEU A 117 7.70 0.33 -7.79
CA LEU A 117 7.65 0.54 -6.33
C LEU A 117 8.35 1.84 -5.90
N THR A 118 9.29 2.34 -6.70
CA THR A 118 10.00 3.60 -6.47
C THR A 118 9.13 4.83 -6.64
N THR A 119 8.03 4.73 -7.41
CA THR A 119 7.09 5.83 -7.65
C THR A 119 5.99 5.93 -6.60
N LEU A 120 5.93 4.98 -5.67
CA LEU A 120 4.94 4.99 -4.60
C LEU A 120 5.29 6.02 -3.54
N SER A 121 4.27 6.74 -3.04
CA SER A 121 4.39 7.61 -1.87
C SER A 121 4.75 6.81 -0.60
N GLY A 122 5.12 7.50 0.48
CA GLY A 122 5.36 6.89 1.78
C GLY A 122 4.14 6.11 2.28
N GLY A 123 2.97 6.73 2.20
CA GLY A 123 1.69 6.14 2.60
C GLY A 123 1.29 4.94 1.75
N GLU A 124 1.47 5.00 0.44
CA GLU A 124 1.21 3.86 -0.46
C GLU A 124 2.09 2.66 -0.13
N ARG A 125 3.39 2.89 0.11
CA ARG A 125 4.32 1.83 0.54
C ARG A 125 3.92 1.21 1.87
N GLN A 126 3.47 2.03 2.84
CA GLN A 126 3.01 1.55 4.14
C GLN A 126 1.74 0.70 4.00
N ARG A 127 0.73 1.18 3.27
CA ARG A 127 -0.49 0.43 2.98
C ARG A 127 -0.22 -0.86 2.19
N LEU A 128 0.74 -0.85 1.25
CA LEU A 128 1.15 -2.04 0.52
C LEU A 128 1.77 -3.10 1.45
N LYS A 129 2.64 -2.69 2.40
CA LYS A 129 3.17 -3.60 3.43
C LYS A 129 2.04 -4.22 4.25
N LEU A 130 1.08 -3.38 4.67
CA LEU A 130 -0.07 -3.85 5.44
C LEU A 130 -0.90 -4.88 4.67
N ALA A 131 -1.18 -4.66 3.37
CA ALA A 131 -1.90 -5.61 2.51
C ALA A 131 -1.22 -7.00 2.46
N VAL A 132 0.11 -7.04 2.51
CA VAL A 132 0.88 -8.30 2.59
C VAL A 132 0.66 -8.99 3.93
N HIS A 133 0.68 -8.25 5.05
CA HIS A 133 0.47 -8.81 6.39
C HIS A 133 -0.98 -9.24 6.65
N LEU A 134 -1.96 -8.57 6.06
CA LEU A 134 -3.38 -8.96 6.12
C LEU A 134 -3.66 -10.35 5.52
N SER A 135 -2.69 -10.93 4.81
CA SER A 135 -2.77 -12.29 4.31
C SER A 135 -2.66 -13.37 5.39
N GLN A 136 -2.17 -13.01 6.57
CA GLN A 136 -1.96 -13.93 7.69
C GLN A 136 -3.26 -14.09 8.50
N GLU A 137 -3.52 -15.30 8.95
CA GLU A 137 -4.62 -15.59 9.86
C GLU A 137 -4.26 -15.08 11.26
N GLY A 138 -4.82 -13.93 11.64
CA GLY A 138 -4.62 -13.35 12.96
C GLY A 138 -5.76 -12.39 13.29
N ARG A 139 -6.22 -12.42 14.54
CA ARG A 139 -7.22 -11.47 15.05
C ARG A 139 -6.61 -10.16 15.52
N ILE A 140 -5.34 -10.17 15.89
CA ILE A 140 -4.63 -9.00 16.43
C ILE A 140 -3.60 -8.55 15.40
N ILE A 141 -3.61 -7.27 15.09
CA ILE A 141 -2.65 -6.59 14.22
C ILE A 141 -1.89 -5.60 15.11
N VAL A 142 -0.57 -5.63 15.06
CA VAL A 142 0.30 -4.67 15.74
C VAL A 142 1.00 -3.83 14.69
N LEU A 143 0.84 -2.51 14.78
CA LEU A 143 1.47 -1.53 13.91
C LEU A 143 2.40 -0.64 14.75
N ASP A 144 3.64 -0.54 14.30
CA ASP A 144 4.66 0.28 14.94
C ASP A 144 4.93 1.52 14.08
N GLU A 145 4.62 2.68 14.62
CA GLU A 145 4.74 4.01 13.99
C GLU A 145 4.21 4.07 12.53
N PRO A 146 2.96 3.64 12.27
CA PRO A 146 2.44 3.54 10.89
C PRO A 146 2.28 4.90 10.20
N THR A 147 2.32 6.03 10.93
CA THR A 147 2.18 7.37 10.37
C THR A 147 3.49 8.09 10.09
N VAL A 148 4.63 7.51 10.47
CA VAL A 148 5.94 8.16 10.26
C VAL A 148 6.20 8.44 8.78
N GLY A 149 6.47 9.73 8.47
CA GLY A 149 6.75 10.20 7.12
C GLY A 149 5.54 10.27 6.19
N LEU A 150 4.32 10.19 6.73
CA LEU A 150 3.09 10.40 5.98
C LEU A 150 2.72 11.87 5.88
N HIS A 151 2.13 12.24 4.73
CA HIS A 151 1.44 13.52 4.58
C HIS A 151 0.10 13.49 5.35
N PRO A 152 -0.43 14.62 5.86
CA PRO A 152 -1.72 14.66 6.57
C PRO A 152 -2.87 13.93 5.87
N ALA A 153 -3.02 14.09 4.55
CA ALA A 153 -4.03 13.37 3.78
C ALA A 153 -3.86 11.83 3.79
N ASP A 154 -2.62 11.34 3.89
CA ASP A 154 -2.34 9.90 4.02
C ASP A 154 -2.68 9.38 5.43
N ILE A 155 -2.64 10.25 6.45
CA ILE A 155 -3.03 9.90 7.83
C ILE A 155 -4.53 9.64 7.90
N GLU A 156 -5.36 10.47 7.28
CA GLU A 156 -6.81 10.25 7.20
C GLU A 156 -7.13 8.91 6.51
N ALA A 157 -6.46 8.62 5.40
CA ALA A 157 -6.60 7.34 4.73
C ALA A 157 -6.13 6.15 5.59
N MET A 158 -5.13 6.35 6.45
CA MET A 158 -4.68 5.35 7.41
C MET A 158 -5.72 5.13 8.52
N LEU A 159 -6.30 6.19 9.08
CA LEU A 159 -7.36 6.08 10.08
C LEU A 159 -8.57 5.32 9.53
N ALA A 160 -9.05 5.68 8.34
CA ALA A 160 -10.14 4.96 7.69
C ALA A 160 -9.83 3.46 7.47
N LEU A 161 -8.57 3.13 7.18
CA LEU A 161 -8.14 1.74 7.08
C LEU A 161 -8.15 1.03 8.44
N LEU A 162 -7.74 1.68 9.53
CA LEU A 162 -7.79 1.10 10.88
C LEU A 162 -9.23 0.79 11.28
N ASP A 163 -10.17 1.72 11.01
CA ASP A 163 -11.61 1.50 11.22
C ASP A 163 -12.11 0.28 10.43
N HIS A 164 -11.78 0.22 9.14
CA HIS A 164 -12.19 -0.92 8.32
C HIS A 164 -11.67 -2.25 8.88
N LEU A 165 -10.45 -2.30 9.42
CA LEU A 165 -9.89 -3.50 10.04
C LEU A 165 -10.65 -3.90 11.32
N VAL A 166 -11.02 -2.93 12.15
CA VAL A 166 -11.81 -3.14 13.36
C VAL A 166 -13.22 -3.62 13.00
N ASP A 167 -13.86 -3.00 12.02
CA ASP A 167 -15.19 -3.40 11.50
C ASP A 167 -15.18 -4.82 10.93
N CYS A 168 -14.06 -5.26 10.37
CA CYS A 168 -13.86 -6.65 9.96
C CYS A 168 -13.61 -7.62 11.13
N GLY A 169 -13.76 -7.18 12.38
CA GLY A 169 -13.63 -7.99 13.59
C GLY A 169 -12.19 -8.27 14.03
N ARG A 170 -11.23 -7.42 13.62
CA ARG A 170 -9.84 -7.48 14.08
C ARG A 170 -9.61 -6.54 15.25
N SER A 171 -8.69 -6.88 16.13
CA SER A 171 -8.15 -5.96 17.13
C SER A 171 -6.88 -5.33 16.58
N VAL A 172 -6.77 -4.01 16.66
CA VAL A 172 -5.60 -3.28 16.17
C VAL A 172 -4.90 -2.62 17.34
N VAL A 173 -3.61 -2.89 17.51
CA VAL A 173 -2.73 -2.23 18.47
C VAL A 173 -1.78 -1.35 17.68
N VAL A 174 -1.81 -0.05 17.95
CA VAL A 174 -0.96 0.93 17.26
C VAL A 174 0.01 1.53 18.28
N ILE A 175 1.31 1.43 18.00
CA ILE A 175 2.34 2.14 18.75
C ILE A 175 2.57 3.45 18.02
N GLU A 176 2.19 4.57 18.61
CA GLU A 176 2.14 5.87 17.95
C GLU A 176 2.30 7.03 18.91
N HIS A 177 2.71 8.16 18.32
CA HIS A 177 2.81 9.46 19.00
C HIS A 177 2.03 10.56 18.26
N HIS A 178 1.39 10.22 17.13
CA HIS A 178 0.62 11.17 16.34
C HIS A 178 -0.75 11.43 16.97
N GLN A 179 -1.07 12.69 17.24
CA GLN A 179 -2.25 13.11 18.01
C GLN A 179 -3.57 12.69 17.35
N ALA A 180 -3.67 12.76 15.99
CA ALA A 180 -4.86 12.31 15.30
C ALA A 180 -5.15 10.82 15.52
N VAL A 181 -4.11 9.97 15.53
CA VAL A 181 -4.27 8.53 15.81
C VAL A 181 -4.66 8.28 17.25
N MET A 182 -4.04 9.02 18.19
CA MET A 182 -4.41 8.92 19.61
C MET A 182 -5.85 9.38 19.86
N ALA A 183 -6.27 10.49 19.24
CA ALA A 183 -7.65 11.00 19.37
C ALA A 183 -8.69 10.05 18.79
N HIS A 184 -8.30 9.27 17.77
CA HIS A 184 -9.16 8.32 17.07
C HIS A 184 -9.26 6.94 17.75
N ALA A 185 -8.36 6.62 18.67
CA ALA A 185 -8.30 5.32 19.33
C ALA A 185 -9.51 5.09 20.26
N ASP A 186 -9.93 3.83 20.41
CA ASP A 186 -10.92 3.44 21.43
C ASP A 186 -10.32 3.47 22.85
N TRP A 187 -9.02 3.15 22.95
CA TRP A 187 -8.31 3.02 24.22
C TRP A 187 -6.84 3.36 24.10
N ILE A 188 -6.31 4.11 25.06
CA ILE A 188 -4.91 4.50 25.13
C ILE A 188 -4.24 3.85 26.34
N ILE A 189 -3.02 3.38 26.15
CA ILE A 189 -2.09 2.97 27.19
C ILE A 189 -0.85 3.87 27.04
N ASP A 190 -0.66 4.84 27.93
CA ASP A 190 0.46 5.77 27.90
C ASP A 190 1.62 5.24 28.74
N LEU A 191 2.81 5.23 28.16
CA LEU A 191 4.03 4.75 28.78
C LEU A 191 4.99 5.93 29.01
N GLY A 192 5.42 6.13 30.24
CA GLY A 192 6.34 7.22 30.58
C GLY A 192 6.78 7.19 32.03
N PRO A 193 7.35 8.31 32.51
CA PRO A 193 8.32 9.12 31.82
C PRO A 193 9.70 8.44 31.79
N GLY A 194 10.60 8.91 30.91
CA GLY A 194 11.98 8.43 30.82
C GLY A 194 12.17 7.23 29.89
N ALA A 195 13.44 6.82 29.73
CA ALA A 195 13.84 5.72 28.87
C ALA A 195 14.71 4.72 29.63
N GLY A 196 14.83 3.49 29.12
CA GLY A 196 15.64 2.44 29.76
C GLY A 196 15.06 1.92 31.08
N HIS A 197 15.91 1.71 32.09
CA HIS A 197 15.54 1.15 33.40
C HIS A 197 14.54 2.01 34.18
N ASP A 198 14.53 3.33 33.98
CA ASP A 198 13.69 4.30 34.68
C ASP A 198 12.41 4.66 33.93
N GLY A 199 12.26 4.14 32.72
CA GLY A 199 11.10 4.39 31.84
C GLY A 199 10.19 3.17 31.65
N GLY A 200 9.21 3.32 30.76
CA GLY A 200 8.33 2.21 30.33
C GLY A 200 7.29 1.80 31.38
N ARG A 201 6.95 2.66 32.33
CA ARG A 201 5.84 2.43 33.25
C ARG A 201 4.54 2.92 32.64
N VAL A 202 3.44 2.20 32.87
CA VAL A 202 2.10 2.68 32.52
C VAL A 202 1.77 3.85 33.41
N VAL A 203 1.57 5.04 32.83
CA VAL A 203 1.24 6.29 33.53
C VAL A 203 -0.21 6.69 33.33
N PHE A 204 -0.87 6.16 32.29
CA PHE A 204 -2.31 6.35 32.08
C PHE A 204 -2.87 5.15 31.29
N THR A 205 -4.14 4.82 31.54
CA THR A 205 -4.95 3.92 30.75
C THR A 205 -6.38 4.43 30.70
N GLY A 206 -6.97 4.55 29.52
CA GLY A 206 -8.35 5.04 29.38
C GLY A 206 -8.68 5.45 27.95
N THR A 207 -9.83 6.05 27.76
CA THR A 207 -10.22 6.61 26.47
C THR A 207 -9.49 7.91 26.17
N PRO A 208 -9.37 8.33 24.89
CA PRO A 208 -8.80 9.63 24.51
C PRO A 208 -9.47 10.81 25.25
N ALA A 209 -10.81 10.76 25.37
CA ALA A 209 -11.56 11.80 26.07
C ALA A 209 -11.19 11.90 27.57
N GLN A 210 -11.01 10.77 28.25
CA GLN A 210 -10.55 10.74 29.63
C GLN A 210 -9.13 11.31 29.76
N MET A 211 -8.23 10.94 28.85
CA MET A 211 -6.85 11.43 28.84
C MET A 211 -6.79 12.95 28.63
N ALA A 212 -7.56 13.46 27.67
CA ALA A 212 -7.63 14.90 27.37
C ALA A 212 -8.25 15.70 28.53
N ALA A 213 -9.21 15.13 29.25
CA ALA A 213 -9.84 15.76 30.42
C ALA A 213 -8.90 15.79 31.65
N GLU A 214 -8.19 14.69 31.92
CA GLU A 214 -7.33 14.54 33.10
C GLU A 214 -6.03 15.35 32.98
N ARG A 215 -5.43 15.44 31.81
CA ARG A 215 -4.18 16.18 31.53
C ARG A 215 -3.03 15.88 32.49
N SER A 216 -3.02 14.69 33.09
CA SER A 216 -2.04 14.28 34.10
C SER A 216 -0.67 13.97 33.51
N THR A 217 -0.63 13.56 32.24
CA THR A 217 0.60 13.24 31.50
C THR A 217 0.93 14.34 30.46
N LEU A 218 2.17 14.33 29.94
CA LEU A 218 2.54 15.20 28.82
C LEU A 218 1.69 14.87 27.59
N THR A 219 1.53 13.60 27.28
CA THR A 219 0.68 13.10 26.19
C THR A 219 -0.74 13.65 26.31
N GLY A 220 -1.34 13.58 27.51
CA GLY A 220 -2.70 14.07 27.75
C GLY A 220 -2.83 15.59 27.55
N LYS A 221 -1.81 16.36 27.91
CA LYS A 221 -1.82 17.82 27.69
C LYS A 221 -1.82 18.18 26.20
N TYR A 222 -0.96 17.53 25.41
CA TYR A 222 -0.91 17.76 23.96
C TYR A 222 -2.15 17.23 23.24
N LEU A 223 -2.67 16.09 23.67
CA LEU A 223 -3.92 15.56 23.11
C LEU A 223 -5.11 16.50 23.36
N ALA A 224 -5.19 17.09 24.56
CA ALA A 224 -6.23 18.07 24.88
C ALA A 224 -6.17 19.30 23.97
N GLN A 225 -4.95 19.86 23.74
CA GLN A 225 -4.76 20.98 22.82
C GLN A 225 -5.20 20.63 21.40
N TYR A 226 -4.80 19.47 20.91
CA TYR A 226 -5.18 19.00 19.57
C TYR A 226 -6.70 18.87 19.41
N VAL A 227 -7.40 18.30 20.39
CA VAL A 227 -8.86 18.15 20.35
C VAL A 227 -9.57 19.51 20.41
N GLU A 228 -9.05 20.49 21.16
CA GLU A 228 -9.55 21.86 21.23
C GLU A 228 -9.40 22.56 19.85
N GLU A 229 -8.21 22.48 19.22
CA GLU A 229 -7.94 23.06 17.89
C GLU A 229 -8.84 22.48 16.80
N VAL A 230 -9.02 21.14 16.77
CA VAL A 230 -9.88 20.49 15.77
C VAL A 230 -11.35 20.87 15.93
N ASN A 231 -11.83 21.09 17.17
CA ASN A 231 -13.21 21.50 17.41
C ASN A 231 -13.45 22.98 17.03
N ASP A 232 -12.44 23.85 17.16
CA ASP A 232 -12.55 25.27 16.79
C ASP A 232 -12.52 25.46 15.26
N ASP A 233 -11.86 24.57 14.52
CA ASP A 233 -11.79 24.58 13.04
C ASP A 233 -13.00 23.91 12.36
N ALA A 234 -13.91 23.28 13.13
CA ALA A 234 -15.11 22.66 12.57
C ALA A 234 -16.10 23.73 12.10
N PRO A 235 -16.48 23.80 10.82
CA PRO A 235 -17.47 24.76 10.34
C PRO A 235 -18.84 24.48 10.97
N GLU A 236 -19.54 25.55 11.42
CA GLU A 236 -20.92 25.52 11.90
C GLU A 236 -21.92 24.99 10.83
#